data_cb09eb572c0e01c8655cfa49f785755e
#
_entry.id   cb09eb572c0e01c8655cfa49f785755e
#
_cell.length_a   1.000
_cell.length_b   1.000
_cell.length_c   1.000
_cell.angle_alpha   90.00
_cell.angle_beta   90.00
_cell.angle_gamma   90.00
#
_symmetry.space_group_name_H-M   'P 1'
#
loop_
_entity.id
_entity.type
_entity.pdbx_description
1 polymer ?
#
loop_
_entity_poly.entity_id
_entity_poly.type
_entity_poly.pdbx_seq_one_letter_code
_entity_poly.pdbx_strand_id
1 'polypeptide(L)' 'MTGTTLDVREIPPAERHPRIHEAFADLESGDALTLINDHEPKPLFYEMEAEVEAFDADGYTVERRGPDEFVATFPKR' A
#
# COMPACT_ATOMS: atom_id res chain seq x y z
N MET A 1 1.25 15.62 -7.74
CA MET A 1 2.26 15.10 -7.97
C MET A 1 2.52 13.65 -7.71
N THR A 2 3.53 13.19 -7.45
CA THR A 2 3.80 11.78 -7.43
C THR A 2 3.52 11.21 -6.06
N GLY A 3 3.52 9.96 -5.94
CA GLY A 3 3.33 9.29 -4.68
C GLY A 3 4.65 8.88 -4.06
N THR A 4 4.57 7.96 -3.13
CA THR A 4 5.70 7.40 -2.42
C THR A 4 5.79 5.92 -2.74
N THR A 5 7.00 5.41 -2.87
CA THR A 5 7.23 3.98 -3.05
C THR A 5 7.83 3.41 -1.77
N LEU A 6 7.24 2.35 -1.26
CA LEU A 6 7.70 1.69 -0.04
C LEU A 6 7.88 0.21 -0.30
N ASP A 7 9.11 -0.28 -0.11
CA ASP A 7 9.41 -1.70 -0.24
C ASP A 7 9.46 -2.30 1.16
N VAL A 8 8.50 -3.17 1.46
CA VAL A 8 8.40 -3.75 2.80
C VAL A 8 8.93 -5.18 2.88
N ARG A 9 9.54 -5.67 1.81
CA ARG A 9 10.01 -7.07 1.80
C ARG A 9 11.08 -7.33 2.86
N GLU A 10 11.86 -6.31 3.21
CA GLU A 10 12.91 -6.46 4.22
C GLU A 10 12.47 -6.01 5.62
N ILE A 11 11.23 -5.55 5.75
CA ILE A 11 10.70 -5.14 7.04
C ILE A 11 10.03 -6.35 7.68
N PRO A 12 10.27 -6.62 8.97
CA PRO A 12 9.61 -7.73 9.66
C PRO A 12 8.09 -7.63 9.52
N PRO A 13 7.40 -8.77 9.27
CA PRO A 13 5.96 -8.73 9.01
C PRO A 13 5.14 -7.97 10.06
N ALA A 14 5.52 -8.08 11.33
CA ALA A 14 4.77 -7.40 12.40
C ALA A 14 4.86 -5.89 12.31
N GLU A 15 5.87 -5.36 11.60
CA GLU A 15 6.07 -3.91 11.48
C GLU A 15 5.58 -3.35 10.15
N ARG A 16 5.17 -4.22 9.23
CA ARG A 16 4.80 -3.76 7.88
C ARG A 16 3.55 -2.90 7.89
N HIS A 17 2.47 -3.36 8.52
CA HIS A 17 1.22 -2.62 8.52
C HIS A 17 1.36 -1.23 9.14
N PRO A 18 1.98 -1.07 10.32
CA PRO A 18 2.18 0.27 10.86
C PRO A 18 2.99 1.18 9.94
N ARG A 19 4.04 0.65 9.30
CA ARG A 19 4.86 1.45 8.39
C ARG A 19 4.08 1.86 7.15
N ILE A 20 3.24 0.96 6.63
CA ILE A 20 2.41 1.26 5.47
C ILE A 20 1.39 2.32 5.81
N HIS A 21 0.72 2.19 6.96
CA HIS A 21 -0.26 3.19 7.38
C HIS A 21 0.38 4.56 7.57
N GLU A 22 1.58 4.60 8.14
CA GLU A 22 2.30 5.86 8.33
C GLU A 22 2.65 6.51 7.00
N ALA A 23 3.17 5.72 6.05
CA ALA A 23 3.53 6.24 4.74
C ALA A 23 2.30 6.75 4.00
N PHE A 24 1.17 6.03 4.12
CA PHE A 24 -0.06 6.45 3.47
C PHE A 24 -0.59 7.75 4.10
N ALA A 25 -0.52 7.85 5.42
CA ALA A 25 -1.01 9.04 6.11
C ALA A 25 -0.23 10.29 5.71
N ASP A 26 1.04 10.14 5.37
CA ASP A 26 1.89 11.26 4.98
C ASP A 26 1.63 11.73 3.55
N LEU A 27 0.85 10.99 2.76
CA LEU A 27 0.54 11.39 1.40
C LEU A 27 -0.39 12.59 1.38
N GLU A 28 -0.30 13.35 0.30
CA GLU A 28 -1.26 14.40 0.04
C GLU A 28 -2.46 13.84 -0.72
N SER A 29 -3.57 14.53 -0.63
CA SER A 29 -4.77 14.16 -1.36
C SER A 29 -4.46 14.09 -2.85
N GLY A 30 -4.86 12.99 -3.48
CA GLY A 30 -4.60 12.77 -4.90
C GLY A 30 -3.33 12.00 -5.20
N ASP A 31 -2.47 11.80 -4.21
CA ASP A 31 -1.27 11.01 -4.39
C ASP A 31 -1.57 9.52 -4.16
N ALA A 32 -0.57 8.68 -4.38
CA ALA A 32 -0.73 7.24 -4.21
C ALA A 32 0.51 6.64 -3.57
N LEU A 33 0.30 5.58 -2.78
CA LEU A 33 1.40 4.80 -2.23
C LEU A 33 1.61 3.58 -3.13
N THR A 34 2.83 3.40 -3.61
CA THR A 34 3.23 2.20 -4.34
C THR A 34 3.93 1.29 -3.35
N LEU A 35 3.34 0.12 -3.12
CA LEU A 35 3.84 -0.83 -2.14
C LEU A 35 4.46 -2.02 -2.84
N ILE A 36 5.70 -2.36 -2.48
CA ILE A 36 6.36 -3.56 -2.99
C ILE A 36 6.38 -4.58 -1.86
N ASN A 37 5.75 -5.73 -2.08
CA ASN A 37 5.59 -6.76 -1.07
C ASN A 37 5.97 -8.11 -1.66
N ASP A 38 6.13 -9.11 -0.80
CA ASP A 38 6.48 -10.47 -1.23
C ASP A 38 5.26 -11.37 -1.41
N HIS A 39 4.07 -10.83 -1.16
CA HIS A 39 2.80 -11.53 -1.40
C HIS A 39 1.72 -10.49 -1.67
N GLU A 40 0.58 -10.93 -2.17
CA GLU A 40 -0.52 -10.02 -2.47
C GLU A 40 -1.08 -9.45 -1.16
N PRO A 41 -1.14 -8.11 -1.02
CA PRO A 41 -1.53 -7.49 0.26
C PRO A 41 -3.05 -7.40 0.44
N LYS A 42 -3.75 -8.52 0.29
CA LYS A 42 -5.22 -8.53 0.44
C LYS A 42 -5.70 -8.17 1.84
N PRO A 43 -5.12 -8.74 2.90
CA PRO A 43 -5.57 -8.36 4.24
C PRO A 43 -5.41 -6.87 4.50
N LEU A 44 -4.31 -6.29 4.02
CA LEU A 44 -4.07 -4.87 4.17
C LEU A 44 -5.10 -4.06 3.38
N PHE A 45 -5.43 -4.50 2.18
CA PHE A 45 -6.43 -3.82 1.36
C PHE A 45 -7.76 -3.75 2.10
N TYR A 46 -8.22 -4.87 2.65
CA TYR A 46 -9.49 -4.90 3.36
C TYR A 46 -9.45 -4.06 4.62
N GLU A 47 -8.32 -4.06 5.32
CA GLU A 47 -8.17 -3.24 6.52
C GLU A 47 -8.24 -1.76 6.17
N MET A 48 -7.56 -1.35 5.12
CA MET A 48 -7.57 0.05 4.72
C MET A 48 -8.94 0.48 4.20
N GLU A 49 -9.61 -0.40 3.47
CA GLU A 49 -10.94 -0.10 2.98
C GLU A 49 -11.92 0.12 4.13
N ALA A 50 -11.77 -0.67 5.19
CA ALA A 50 -12.68 -0.59 6.33
C ALA A 50 -12.34 0.57 7.27
N GLU A 51 -11.06 0.94 7.40
CA GLU A 51 -10.63 1.84 8.46
C GLU A 51 -10.06 3.17 8.00
N VAL A 52 -9.64 3.27 6.73
CA VAL A 52 -9.00 4.49 6.23
C VAL A 52 -9.91 5.15 5.22
N GLU A 53 -10.63 6.16 5.68
CA GLU A 53 -11.62 6.83 4.84
C GLU A 53 -10.99 7.49 3.60
N ALA A 54 -9.76 7.95 3.73
CA ALA A 54 -9.06 8.60 2.62
C ALA A 54 -8.55 7.65 1.56
N PHE A 55 -8.65 6.33 1.79
CA PHE A 55 -8.19 5.34 0.82
C PHE A 55 -9.23 5.18 -0.30
N ASP A 56 -8.77 5.35 -1.53
CA ASP A 56 -9.63 5.15 -2.70
C ASP A 56 -9.52 3.70 -3.16
N ALA A 57 -10.41 2.87 -2.64
CA ALA A 57 -10.38 1.44 -2.94
C ALA A 57 -10.66 1.15 -4.41
N ASP A 58 -11.41 2.03 -5.08
CA ASP A 58 -11.74 1.84 -6.49
C ASP A 58 -10.53 1.98 -7.40
N GLY A 59 -9.53 2.72 -6.95
CA GLY A 59 -8.31 2.92 -7.72
C GLY A 59 -7.19 1.96 -7.36
N TYR A 60 -7.43 1.06 -6.42
CA TYR A 60 -6.41 0.10 -5.99
C TYR A 60 -6.07 -0.86 -7.14
N THR A 61 -4.77 -1.10 -7.34
CA THR A 61 -4.31 -2.09 -8.31
C THR A 61 -3.19 -2.90 -7.69
N VAL A 62 -3.01 -4.12 -8.18
CA VAL A 62 -1.90 -4.95 -7.76
C VAL A 62 -1.39 -5.72 -8.96
N GLU A 63 -0.07 -5.84 -9.08
CA GLU A 63 0.57 -6.54 -10.17
C GLU A 63 1.65 -7.44 -9.61
N ARG A 64 1.67 -8.70 -10.04
CA ARG A 64 2.73 -9.62 -9.66
C ARG A 64 3.82 -9.52 -10.70
N ARG A 65 5.03 -9.15 -10.29
CA ARG A 65 6.16 -8.97 -11.18
C ARG A 65 7.20 -10.08 -11.06
N GLY A 66 7.04 -10.96 -10.08
CA GLY A 66 7.95 -12.08 -9.90
C GLY A 66 7.42 -13.01 -8.85
N PRO A 67 8.14 -14.12 -8.54
CA PRO A 67 7.67 -15.07 -7.54
C PRO A 67 7.45 -14.41 -6.17
N ASP A 68 8.30 -13.44 -5.82
CA ASP A 68 8.25 -12.80 -4.52
C ASP A 68 8.13 -11.29 -4.66
N GLU A 69 7.55 -10.82 -5.76
CA GLU A 69 7.41 -9.38 -5.95
C GLU A 69 5.99 -9.02 -6.41
N PHE A 70 5.25 -8.37 -5.54
CA PHE A 70 3.92 -7.84 -5.83
C PHE A 70 3.98 -6.33 -5.65
N VAL A 71 3.50 -5.60 -6.65
CA VAL A 71 3.49 -4.14 -6.62
C VAL A 71 2.03 -3.69 -6.58
N ALA A 72 1.66 -3.06 -5.47
CA ALA A 72 0.30 -2.61 -5.25
C ALA A 72 0.27 -1.08 -5.18
N THR A 73 -0.77 -0.48 -5.73
CA THR A 73 -0.96 0.96 -5.68
C THR A 73 -2.17 1.27 -4.80
N PHE A 74 -1.96 2.09 -3.78
CA PHE A 74 -2.98 2.52 -2.84
C PHE A 74 -3.21 4.02 -3.03
N PRO A 75 -4.21 4.41 -3.80
CA PRO A 75 -4.47 5.85 -4.03
C PRO A 75 -5.11 6.51 -2.82
N LYS A 76 -4.80 7.77 -2.61
CA LYS A 76 -5.40 8.58 -1.56
C LYS A 76 -6.35 9.61 -2.19
N ARG A 77 -7.56 9.70 -1.67
CA ARG A 77 -8.57 10.64 -2.15
C ARG A 77 -8.17 12.10 -1.98
#